data_49a88e582b2cb5145b4039da765c0f55
#
_entry.id   49a88e582b2cb5145b4039da765c0f55
#
_cell.length_a   1.000
_cell.length_b   1.000
_cell.length_c   1.000
_cell.angle_alpha   90.00
_cell.angle_beta   90.00
_cell.angle_gamma   90.00
#
_symmetry.space_group_name_H-M   'P 1'
#
loop_
_entity.id
_entity.type
_entity.pdbx_description
1 polymer ?
#
loop_
_entity_poly.entity_id
_entity_poly.type
_entity_poly.pdbx_seq_one_letter_code
_entity_poly.pdbx_strand_id
1 'polypeptide(L)'
;MTFEQLGVDRLFVDESHYYKNLFLYTKMRNVAGISQTDAQKSSDMFMKCRYMDEITGGKGITFATGTPVSNSMTELYTIMRYLQYDTLMNMGMGHFDSWAATFGETVTAIELSPEGTGYRAKTRFARFFNLPELISIFKEAADIQTADMLNLPVPEAEYINEVLKPSEEQKEMVEAFSERAEQVRGGAVDPRVDNMLKITNDGRKCALDQRLLNDMLPDAGESKVNACVENAFQVWEDGKDTQATQLIFCDLSTPKTDGTFNVYDDVRNKLVERGIPKEQIAFIHEYNTEVKKAELFAKVRAGQVRILMGSTPKLGAGTNVQDRLLALHHLDCPWKPSDLEQQEGRILRQGNQNDKVKIFRYVTENTFDSYMWQILENKQKFISQIMTSKSPVRACEDVDDTALSYAEIKALATGNEYIKEKMDLDVQVSKLKLLKANHTSQIYRLESDIAKEVSGTDYSIKREDCRYACGCRCSKRNRFTG
;
A
#
# COMPACT_ATOMS: atom_id res chain seq x y z
N MET A 1 13.02 3.74 -35.05
CA MET A 1 12.35 5.06 -34.87
C MET A 1 12.44 5.39 -33.38
N THR A 2 13.04 6.52 -33.03
CA THR A 2 13.13 7.00 -31.63
C THR A 2 11.92 7.87 -31.30
N PHE A 3 11.71 8.18 -30.01
CA PHE A 3 10.61 9.03 -29.58
C PHE A 3 10.65 10.44 -30.22
N GLU A 4 11.86 10.99 -30.34
CA GLU A 4 12.10 12.29 -30.97
C GLU A 4 11.74 12.28 -32.47
N GLN A 5 11.97 11.15 -33.16
CA GLN A 5 11.64 10.99 -34.59
C GLN A 5 10.15 10.86 -34.85
N LEU A 6 9.33 10.57 -33.80
CA LEU A 6 7.88 10.52 -33.92
C LEU A 6 7.26 11.92 -34.09
N GLY A 7 7.98 12.99 -33.72
CA GLY A 7 7.48 14.37 -33.79
C GLY A 7 6.32 14.65 -32.84
N VAL A 8 6.35 14.01 -31.65
CA VAL A 8 5.30 14.20 -30.63
C VAL A 8 5.48 15.55 -29.98
N ASP A 9 4.44 16.36 -29.92
CA ASP A 9 4.38 17.69 -29.30
C ASP A 9 3.48 17.75 -28.04
N ARG A 10 2.74 16.67 -27.74
CA ARG A 10 1.94 16.48 -26.52
C ARG A 10 1.97 15.02 -26.08
N LEU A 11 2.13 14.78 -24.79
CA LEU A 11 2.14 13.47 -24.18
C LEU A 11 1.01 13.37 -23.13
N PHE A 12 0.03 12.53 -23.40
CA PHE A 12 -1.04 12.20 -22.45
C PHE A 12 -0.81 10.79 -21.91
N VAL A 13 -0.74 10.65 -20.60
CA VAL A 13 -0.48 9.38 -19.92
C VAL A 13 -1.65 9.07 -19.00
N ASP A 14 -2.46 8.10 -19.42
CA ASP A 14 -3.54 7.56 -18.58
C ASP A 14 -2.97 6.53 -17.61
N GLU A 15 -3.62 6.38 -16.44
CA GLU A 15 -3.18 5.50 -15.35
C GLU A 15 -1.71 5.72 -14.97
N SER A 16 -1.32 6.99 -14.85
CA SER A 16 0.07 7.40 -14.63
C SER A 16 0.70 6.84 -13.34
N HIS A 17 -0.10 6.39 -12.38
CA HIS A 17 0.37 5.71 -11.18
C HIS A 17 1.16 4.41 -11.47
N TYR A 18 1.05 3.83 -12.67
CA TYR A 18 1.89 2.69 -13.08
C TYR A 18 3.37 3.06 -13.27
N TYR A 19 3.71 4.35 -13.33
CA TYR A 19 5.08 4.85 -13.48
C TYR A 19 5.71 5.33 -12.17
N LYS A 20 5.11 5.00 -11.02
CA LYS A 20 5.57 5.41 -9.68
C LYS A 20 6.94 4.85 -9.26
N ASN A 21 7.36 3.73 -9.85
CA ASN A 21 8.64 3.08 -9.54
C ASN A 21 9.81 3.71 -10.32
N LEU A 22 9.90 5.03 -10.29
CA LEU A 22 11.04 5.78 -10.83
C LEU A 22 12.18 5.75 -9.82
N PHE A 23 13.39 5.39 -10.29
CA PHE A 23 14.56 5.39 -9.44
C PHE A 23 14.76 6.74 -8.74
N LEU A 24 14.97 6.70 -7.45
CA LEU A 24 15.35 7.85 -6.65
C LEU A 24 16.66 7.56 -5.92
N TYR A 25 17.57 8.53 -5.99
CA TYR A 25 18.80 8.50 -5.22
C TYR A 25 18.53 9.07 -3.83
N THR A 26 18.96 8.36 -2.79
CA THR A 26 18.88 8.81 -1.41
C THR A 26 20.08 8.32 -0.60
N LYS A 27 20.53 9.12 0.34
CA LYS A 27 21.52 8.75 1.36
C LYS A 27 20.89 7.99 2.54
N MET A 28 19.57 7.96 2.62
CA MET A 28 18.82 7.24 3.66
C MET A 28 18.90 5.73 3.44
N ARG A 29 19.99 5.12 3.88
CA ARG A 29 20.17 3.67 3.79
C ARG A 29 19.41 2.97 4.92
N ASN A 30 18.82 1.80 4.61
CA ASN A 30 18.06 0.99 5.57
C ASN A 30 16.82 1.69 6.17
N VAL A 31 16.23 2.62 5.43
CA VAL A 31 14.97 3.28 5.78
C VAL A 31 13.85 2.62 4.99
N ALA A 32 12.88 2.01 5.67
CA ALA A 32 11.68 1.46 5.03
C ALA A 32 10.71 2.59 4.61
N GLY A 33 9.78 2.30 3.70
CA GLY A 33 8.83 3.29 3.14
C GLY A 33 9.39 4.12 2.00
N ILE A 34 10.68 3.96 1.65
CA ILE A 34 11.30 4.58 0.48
C ILE A 34 11.52 3.50 -0.57
N SER A 35 10.76 3.58 -1.67
CA SER A 35 10.95 2.65 -2.78
C SER A 35 12.21 3.01 -3.57
N GLN A 36 13.20 2.16 -3.54
CA GLN A 36 14.42 2.27 -4.37
C GLN A 36 14.35 1.39 -5.61
N THR A 37 13.14 0.94 -6.01
CA THR A 37 12.96 0.14 -7.20
C THR A 37 13.17 0.99 -8.45
N ASP A 38 13.87 0.42 -9.43
CA ASP A 38 14.06 1.02 -10.74
C ASP A 38 13.32 0.20 -11.79
N ALA A 39 12.17 0.71 -12.22
CA ALA A 39 11.43 0.12 -13.32
C ALA A 39 11.84 0.80 -14.62
N GLN A 40 12.39 0.03 -15.56
CA GLN A 40 12.85 0.54 -16.85
C GLN A 40 11.79 1.41 -17.55
N LYS A 41 10.50 1.01 -17.48
CA LYS A 41 9.39 1.82 -18.04
C LYS A 41 9.25 3.19 -17.40
N SER A 42 9.55 3.32 -16.09
CA SER A 42 9.46 4.58 -15.36
C SER A 42 10.63 5.50 -15.71
N SER A 43 11.84 4.93 -15.83
CA SER A 43 13.03 5.67 -16.25
C SER A 43 12.90 6.13 -17.72
N ASP A 44 12.38 5.29 -18.61
CA ASP A 44 12.07 5.64 -20.01
C ASP A 44 11.01 6.75 -20.08
N MET A 45 9.92 6.66 -19.31
CA MET A 45 8.91 7.70 -19.23
C MET A 45 9.48 9.01 -18.71
N PHE A 46 10.36 8.96 -17.72
CA PHE A 46 10.99 10.16 -17.18
C PHE A 46 11.85 10.89 -18.23
N MET A 47 12.63 10.15 -19.03
CA MET A 47 13.41 10.74 -20.12
C MET A 47 12.52 11.38 -21.17
N LYS A 48 11.40 10.75 -21.53
CA LYS A 48 10.40 11.32 -22.44
C LYS A 48 9.78 12.60 -21.87
N CYS A 49 9.45 12.62 -20.59
CA CYS A 49 8.95 13.83 -19.93
C CYS A 49 9.98 14.96 -19.94
N ARG A 50 11.25 14.69 -19.64
CA ARG A 50 12.31 15.71 -19.72
C ARG A 50 12.48 16.27 -21.13
N TYR A 51 12.45 15.40 -22.16
CA TYR A 51 12.50 15.83 -23.54
C TYR A 51 11.29 16.70 -23.92
N MET A 52 10.09 16.31 -23.49
CA MET A 52 8.86 17.09 -23.75
C MET A 52 8.90 18.46 -23.07
N ASP A 53 9.42 18.54 -21.82
CA ASP A 53 9.58 19.81 -21.11
C ASP A 53 10.55 20.76 -21.86
N GLU A 54 11.65 20.21 -22.38
CA GLU A 54 12.64 20.98 -23.15
C GLU A 54 12.06 21.59 -24.41
N ILE A 55 11.32 20.81 -25.21
CA ILE A 55 10.78 21.28 -26.51
C ILE A 55 9.49 22.11 -26.37
N THR A 56 8.76 21.99 -25.26
CA THR A 56 7.46 22.67 -25.07
C THR A 56 7.47 23.77 -24.00
N GLY A 57 8.60 23.97 -23.33
CA GLY A 57 8.70 24.89 -22.20
C GLY A 57 7.82 24.47 -21.01
N GLY A 58 7.80 23.17 -20.67
CA GLY A 58 7.07 22.63 -19.53
C GLY A 58 5.55 22.50 -19.71
N LYS A 59 5.04 22.47 -20.94
CA LYS A 59 3.59 22.46 -21.24
C LYS A 59 3.14 21.25 -22.08
N GLY A 60 4.02 20.26 -22.27
CA GLY A 60 3.79 19.16 -23.19
C GLY A 60 3.24 17.89 -22.57
N ILE A 61 3.07 17.81 -21.23
CA ILE A 61 2.79 16.57 -20.52
C ILE A 61 1.49 16.71 -19.73
N THR A 62 0.63 15.70 -19.84
CA THR A 62 -0.58 15.57 -19.02
C THR A 62 -0.66 14.15 -18.47
N PHE A 63 -0.64 14.01 -17.16
CA PHE A 63 -0.89 12.76 -16.46
C PHE A 63 -2.32 12.71 -15.97
N ALA A 64 -2.98 11.56 -16.16
CA ALA A 64 -4.29 11.28 -15.63
C ALA A 64 -4.21 10.03 -14.72
N THR A 65 -4.81 10.11 -13.54
CA THR A 65 -4.93 8.96 -12.63
C THR A 65 -6.02 9.21 -11.60
N GLY A 66 -6.78 8.17 -11.25
CA GLY A 66 -7.69 8.19 -10.09
C GLY A 66 -6.96 8.07 -8.75
N THR A 67 -5.69 7.65 -8.73
CA THR A 67 -4.94 7.34 -7.51
C THR A 67 -3.51 7.85 -7.58
N PRO A 68 -3.30 9.17 -7.45
CA PRO A 68 -1.95 9.76 -7.51
C PRO A 68 -1.05 9.24 -6.38
N VAL A 69 -1.62 8.95 -5.22
CA VAL A 69 -0.95 8.30 -4.09
C VAL A 69 -1.66 6.98 -3.82
N SER A 70 -1.02 5.86 -4.11
CA SER A 70 -1.61 4.54 -3.98
C SER A 70 -1.13 3.77 -2.74
N ASN A 71 0.06 4.10 -2.23
CA ASN A 71 0.68 3.36 -1.14
C ASN A 71 1.44 4.24 -0.16
N SER A 72 2.24 5.18 -0.64
CA SER A 72 3.05 6.06 0.21
C SER A 72 3.08 7.48 -0.33
N MET A 73 3.17 8.46 0.57
CA MET A 73 3.34 9.87 0.21
C MET A 73 4.62 10.15 -0.60
N THR A 74 5.60 9.26 -0.56
CA THR A 74 6.81 9.36 -1.42
C THR A 74 6.48 9.25 -2.91
N GLU A 75 5.33 8.64 -3.26
CA GLU A 75 4.84 8.59 -4.64
C GLU A 75 4.53 9.99 -5.18
N LEU A 76 4.12 10.92 -4.31
CA LEU A 76 3.87 12.30 -4.70
C LEU A 76 5.15 13.00 -5.19
N TYR A 77 6.29 12.79 -4.50
CA TYR A 77 7.58 13.26 -4.99
C TYR A 77 7.90 12.74 -6.39
N THR A 78 7.61 11.47 -6.64
CA THR A 78 7.83 10.88 -7.97
C THR A 78 6.98 11.55 -9.04
N ILE A 79 5.71 11.83 -8.77
CA ILE A 79 4.84 12.56 -9.71
C ILE A 79 5.36 13.99 -9.93
N MET A 80 5.76 14.69 -8.87
CA MET A 80 6.34 16.02 -8.98
C MET A 80 7.64 16.03 -9.82
N ARG A 81 8.44 14.95 -9.77
CA ARG A 81 9.63 14.82 -10.65
C ARG A 81 9.26 14.75 -12.13
N TYR A 82 8.12 14.12 -12.47
CA TYR A 82 7.65 14.08 -13.86
C TYR A 82 7.09 15.43 -14.32
N LEU A 83 6.33 16.12 -13.47
CA LEU A 83 5.50 17.26 -13.87
C LEU A 83 6.02 18.62 -13.40
N GLN A 84 6.83 18.66 -12.35
CA GLN A 84 7.30 19.87 -11.68
C GLN A 84 8.82 19.85 -11.44
N TYR A 85 9.57 19.24 -12.37
CA TYR A 85 11.01 19.05 -12.18
C TYR A 85 11.74 20.36 -11.94
N ASP A 86 11.47 21.37 -12.77
CA ASP A 86 12.14 22.66 -12.66
C ASP A 86 11.72 23.42 -11.39
N THR A 87 10.47 23.30 -10.98
CA THR A 87 9.99 23.82 -9.68
C THR A 87 10.75 23.19 -8.53
N LEU A 88 10.89 21.85 -8.51
CA LEU A 88 11.67 21.15 -7.49
C LEU A 88 13.14 21.59 -7.48
N MET A 89 13.76 21.77 -8.64
CA MET A 89 15.14 22.24 -8.76
C MET A 89 15.29 23.67 -8.22
N ASN A 90 14.39 24.57 -8.61
CA ASN A 90 14.40 25.98 -8.17
C ASN A 90 14.18 26.13 -6.66
N MET A 91 13.42 25.24 -6.04
CA MET A 91 13.19 25.20 -4.60
C MET A 91 14.28 24.46 -3.82
N GLY A 92 15.32 23.94 -4.49
CA GLY A 92 16.38 23.15 -3.87
C GLY A 92 15.94 21.73 -3.43
N MET A 93 14.80 21.27 -3.90
CA MET A 93 14.20 19.97 -3.57
C MET A 93 14.32 18.94 -4.70
N GLY A 94 15.21 19.17 -5.67
CA GLY A 94 15.44 18.25 -6.79
C GLY A 94 16.00 16.88 -6.36
N HIS A 95 16.65 16.81 -5.19
CA HIS A 95 17.06 15.56 -4.56
C HIS A 95 16.03 15.12 -3.53
N PHE A 96 15.74 13.81 -3.50
CA PHE A 96 14.76 13.24 -2.56
C PHE A 96 15.06 13.59 -1.11
N ASP A 97 16.32 13.55 -0.69
CA ASP A 97 16.70 13.83 0.71
C ASP A 97 16.34 15.27 1.13
N SER A 98 16.44 16.25 0.21
CA SER A 98 16.04 17.64 0.48
C SER A 98 14.51 17.76 0.60
N TRP A 99 13.77 17.13 -0.31
CA TRP A 99 12.31 17.07 -0.25
C TRP A 99 11.84 16.37 1.01
N ALA A 100 12.46 15.23 1.34
CA ALA A 100 12.16 14.44 2.51
C ALA A 100 12.43 15.21 3.81
N ALA A 101 13.50 15.99 3.88
CA ALA A 101 13.81 16.84 5.04
C ALA A 101 12.78 17.97 5.23
N THR A 102 12.11 18.40 4.15
CA THR A 102 11.12 19.48 4.19
C THR A 102 9.72 18.96 4.56
N PHE A 103 9.36 17.77 4.11
CA PHE A 103 7.98 17.26 4.20
C PHE A 103 7.84 15.96 4.98
N GLY A 104 8.92 15.34 5.42
CA GLY A 104 8.81 14.06 6.10
C GLY A 104 9.88 13.85 7.16
N GLU A 105 9.63 12.87 7.98
CA GLU A 105 10.48 12.48 9.11
C GLU A 105 10.61 10.96 9.13
N THR A 106 11.82 10.51 9.45
CA THR A 106 12.05 9.11 9.74
C THR A 106 11.64 8.80 11.16
N VAL A 107 10.76 7.83 11.32
CA VAL A 107 10.34 7.31 12.62
C VAL A 107 11.09 6.00 12.85
N THR A 108 11.83 5.92 13.96
CA THR A 108 12.43 4.66 14.38
C THR A 108 11.49 3.97 15.34
N ALA A 109 10.86 2.91 14.87
CA ALA A 109 10.05 2.03 15.70
C ALA A 109 10.87 0.79 16.09
N ILE A 110 10.63 0.30 17.30
CA ILE A 110 11.15 -1.01 17.71
C ILE A 110 10.16 -2.04 17.18
N GLU A 111 10.55 -2.70 16.10
CA GLU A 111 9.79 -3.79 15.51
C GLU A 111 10.40 -5.12 15.91
N LEU A 112 9.56 -6.15 15.89
CA LEU A 112 10.09 -7.51 15.95
C LEU A 112 11.01 -7.75 14.75
N SER A 113 12.18 -8.34 14.97
CA SER A 113 13.05 -8.70 13.86
C SER A 113 12.33 -9.74 12.96
N PRO A 114 12.55 -9.75 11.64
CA PRO A 114 11.98 -10.77 10.76
C PRO A 114 12.36 -12.19 11.16
N GLU A 115 13.53 -12.31 11.79
CA GLU A 115 14.05 -13.57 12.32
C GLU A 115 13.36 -13.97 13.64
N GLY A 116 12.47 -13.10 14.17
CA GLY A 116 11.75 -13.37 15.41
C GLY A 116 12.58 -13.39 16.69
N THR A 117 13.90 -13.24 16.60
CA THR A 117 14.85 -13.44 17.73
C THR A 117 15.02 -12.21 18.62
N GLY A 118 14.16 -11.21 18.51
CA GLY A 118 14.23 -10.02 19.35
C GLY A 118 13.63 -8.79 18.73
N TYR A 119 13.74 -7.67 19.42
CA TYR A 119 13.33 -6.38 18.91
C TYR A 119 14.49 -5.72 18.17
N ARG A 120 14.24 -5.26 16.93
CA ARG A 120 15.18 -4.41 16.22
C ARG A 120 14.59 -3.01 16.05
N ALA A 121 15.45 -2.02 16.09
CA ALA A 121 15.09 -0.68 15.68
C ALA A 121 15.00 -0.66 14.16
N LYS A 122 13.79 -0.45 13.61
CA LYS A 122 13.58 -0.24 12.20
C LYS A 122 13.17 1.20 11.96
N THR A 123 13.97 1.89 11.17
CA THR A 123 13.67 3.25 10.78
C THR A 123 12.82 3.23 9.51
N ARG A 124 11.67 3.93 9.56
CA ARG A 124 10.75 4.10 8.43
C ARG A 124 10.62 5.59 8.11
N PHE A 125 10.47 5.91 6.83
CA PHE A 125 10.04 7.21 6.40
C PHE A 125 8.50 7.19 6.37
N ALA A 126 7.90 7.52 7.50
CA ALA A 126 6.48 7.27 7.72
C ALA A 126 5.71 8.47 8.31
N ARG A 127 6.39 9.54 8.70
CA ARG A 127 5.72 10.72 9.23
C ARG A 127 5.90 11.88 8.29
N PHE A 128 4.77 12.50 7.91
CA PHE A 128 4.74 13.64 7.00
C PHE A 128 4.23 14.87 7.73
N PHE A 129 4.82 16.02 7.42
CA PHE A 129 4.47 17.32 7.97
C PHE A 129 4.50 18.38 6.86
N ASN A 130 4.07 19.60 7.16
CA ASN A 130 3.90 20.68 6.18
C ASN A 130 3.04 20.25 4.99
N LEU A 131 2.01 19.42 5.25
CA LEU A 131 1.13 18.88 4.22
C LEU A 131 0.39 19.96 3.44
N PRO A 132 -0.15 21.04 4.06
CA PRO A 132 -0.80 22.10 3.31
C PRO A 132 0.15 22.76 2.29
N GLU A 133 1.38 22.98 2.66
CA GLU A 133 2.41 23.54 1.80
C GLU A 133 2.76 22.58 0.65
N LEU A 134 2.95 21.29 0.94
CA LEU A 134 3.20 20.26 -0.06
C LEU A 134 2.06 20.17 -1.08
N ILE A 135 0.81 20.11 -0.61
CA ILE A 135 -0.36 20.04 -1.48
C ILE A 135 -0.56 21.34 -2.26
N SER A 136 -0.24 22.49 -1.70
CA SER A 136 -0.28 23.77 -2.41
C SER A 136 0.71 23.78 -3.60
N ILE A 137 1.94 23.34 -3.40
CA ILE A 137 2.93 23.20 -4.47
C ILE A 137 2.45 22.20 -5.53
N PHE A 138 1.91 21.06 -5.10
CA PHE A 138 1.43 20.05 -6.03
C PHE A 138 0.24 20.56 -6.88
N LYS A 139 -0.67 21.31 -6.29
CA LYS A 139 -1.83 21.90 -6.98
C LYS A 139 -1.46 22.96 -8.02
N GLU A 140 -0.24 23.49 -8.05
CA GLU A 140 0.22 24.36 -9.14
C GLU A 140 0.25 23.61 -10.48
N ALA A 141 0.47 22.28 -10.47
CA ALA A 141 0.51 21.44 -11.67
C ALA A 141 -0.61 20.39 -11.71
N ALA A 142 -1.49 20.33 -10.71
CA ALA A 142 -2.52 19.31 -10.61
C ALA A 142 -3.91 19.91 -10.41
N ASP A 143 -4.86 19.43 -11.22
CA ASP A 143 -6.30 19.63 -11.00
C ASP A 143 -6.85 18.38 -10.29
N ILE A 144 -7.33 18.54 -9.07
CA ILE A 144 -7.83 17.46 -8.22
C ILE A 144 -9.35 17.60 -8.12
N GLN A 145 -10.05 16.64 -8.71
CA GLN A 145 -11.50 16.56 -8.70
C GLN A 145 -11.93 15.28 -7.98
N THR A 146 -12.72 15.40 -6.93
CA THR A 146 -13.28 14.26 -6.20
C THR A 146 -14.74 14.01 -6.61
N ALA A 147 -15.24 12.80 -6.38
CA ALA A 147 -16.59 12.40 -6.81
C ALA A 147 -17.69 13.34 -6.27
N ASP A 148 -17.51 13.89 -5.07
CA ASP A 148 -18.43 14.84 -4.45
C ASP A 148 -18.37 16.27 -5.07
N MET A 149 -17.29 16.60 -5.78
CA MET A 149 -17.17 17.85 -6.55
C MET A 149 -17.75 17.72 -7.94
N LEU A 150 -17.80 16.48 -8.46
CA LEU A 150 -18.28 16.17 -9.80
C LEU A 150 -19.73 15.67 -9.69
N ASN A 151 -20.68 16.44 -10.16
CA ASN A 151 -22.08 16.04 -10.20
C ASN A 151 -22.33 15.05 -11.36
N LEU A 152 -21.67 13.89 -11.32
CA LEU A 152 -21.73 12.90 -12.39
C LEU A 152 -23.02 12.09 -12.30
N PRO A 153 -23.68 11.79 -13.42
CA PRO A 153 -24.84 10.89 -13.46
C PRO A 153 -24.37 9.43 -13.29
N VAL A 154 -24.10 9.06 -12.05
CA VAL A 154 -23.74 7.71 -11.66
C VAL A 154 -24.81 7.15 -10.74
N PRO A 155 -25.00 5.82 -10.69
CA PRO A 155 -26.00 5.21 -9.81
C PRO A 155 -25.67 5.44 -8.33
N GLU A 156 -26.71 5.47 -7.51
CA GLU A 156 -26.60 5.46 -6.05
C GLU A 156 -26.17 4.07 -5.57
N ALA A 157 -25.11 4.00 -4.76
CA ALA A 157 -24.59 2.74 -4.23
C ALA A 157 -25.26 2.37 -2.90
N GLU A 158 -25.81 1.16 -2.83
CA GLU A 158 -26.22 0.50 -1.59
C GLU A 158 -25.09 -0.47 -1.16
N TYR A 159 -24.40 -0.16 -0.05
CA TYR A 159 -23.34 -1.01 0.49
C TYR A 159 -23.92 -2.03 1.45
N ILE A 160 -23.69 -3.31 1.15
CA ILE A 160 -24.17 -4.46 1.92
C ILE A 160 -22.95 -5.21 2.46
N ASN A 161 -22.78 -5.17 3.78
CA ASN A 161 -21.72 -5.92 4.45
C ASN A 161 -22.30 -7.26 4.94
N GLU A 162 -21.87 -8.34 4.31
CA GLU A 162 -22.21 -9.70 4.68
C GLU A 162 -21.17 -10.22 5.66
N VAL A 163 -21.53 -10.23 6.93
CA VAL A 163 -20.67 -10.66 8.02
C VAL A 163 -21.02 -12.09 8.41
N LEU A 164 -20.05 -13.01 8.23
CA LEU A 164 -20.23 -14.45 8.37
C LEU A 164 -19.38 -15.01 9.50
N LYS A 165 -19.88 -16.04 10.15
CA LYS A 165 -19.14 -16.73 11.21
C LYS A 165 -18.10 -17.68 10.61
N PRO A 166 -16.91 -17.77 11.20
CA PRO A 166 -15.92 -18.76 10.78
C PRO A 166 -16.39 -20.18 11.12
N SER A 167 -16.04 -21.15 10.29
CA SER A 167 -16.16 -22.56 10.60
C SER A 167 -15.23 -22.96 11.76
N GLU A 168 -15.42 -24.14 12.34
CA GLU A 168 -14.51 -24.64 13.38
C GLU A 168 -13.10 -24.87 12.81
N GLU A 169 -13.00 -25.37 11.58
CA GLU A 169 -11.72 -25.55 10.88
C GLU A 169 -11.01 -24.21 10.63
N GLN A 170 -11.75 -23.15 10.29
CA GLN A 170 -11.16 -21.82 10.14
C GLN A 170 -10.64 -21.26 11.47
N LYS A 171 -11.36 -21.50 12.59
CA LYS A 171 -10.89 -21.10 13.93
C LYS A 171 -9.59 -21.81 14.30
N GLU A 172 -9.54 -23.15 14.12
CA GLU A 172 -8.32 -23.93 14.36
C GLU A 172 -7.15 -23.44 13.50
N MET A 173 -7.39 -23.11 12.24
CA MET A 173 -6.36 -22.53 11.37
C MET A 173 -5.86 -21.17 11.86
N VAL A 174 -6.75 -20.30 12.33
CA VAL A 174 -6.36 -18.99 12.87
C VAL A 174 -5.50 -19.15 14.14
N GLU A 175 -5.82 -20.11 15.01
CA GLU A 175 -4.99 -20.47 16.16
C GLU A 175 -3.61 -20.98 15.71
N ALA A 176 -3.57 -21.90 14.72
CA ALA A 176 -2.32 -22.40 14.15
C ALA A 176 -1.46 -21.29 13.51
N PHE A 177 -2.07 -20.26 12.90
CA PHE A 177 -1.33 -19.09 12.42
C PHE A 177 -0.69 -18.30 13.56
N SER A 178 -1.33 -18.22 14.73
CA SER A 178 -0.74 -17.61 15.92
C SER A 178 0.49 -18.38 16.41
N GLU A 179 0.42 -19.71 16.42
CA GLU A 179 1.56 -20.58 16.78
C GLU A 179 2.71 -20.43 15.76
N ARG A 180 2.40 -20.44 14.47
CA ARG A 180 3.41 -20.19 13.41
C ARG A 180 4.07 -18.83 13.57
N ALA A 181 3.29 -17.79 13.85
CA ALA A 181 3.79 -16.43 14.09
C ALA A 181 4.70 -16.38 15.33
N GLU A 182 4.40 -17.18 16.37
CA GLU A 182 5.26 -17.31 17.56
C GLU A 182 6.59 -18.04 17.24
N GLN A 183 6.56 -19.07 16.41
CA GLN A 183 7.77 -19.77 15.94
C GLN A 183 8.65 -18.87 15.08
N VAL A 184 8.06 -18.10 14.16
CA VAL A 184 8.77 -17.08 13.36
C VAL A 184 9.38 -16.03 14.29
N ARG A 185 8.64 -15.58 15.30
CA ARG A 185 9.11 -14.65 16.32
C ARG A 185 10.26 -15.22 17.13
N GLY A 186 10.20 -16.50 17.51
CA GLY A 186 11.24 -17.19 18.27
C GLY A 186 12.51 -17.50 17.46
N GLY A 187 12.52 -17.25 16.14
CA GLY A 187 13.64 -17.61 15.26
C GLY A 187 13.78 -19.11 15.06
N ALA A 188 12.74 -19.88 15.35
CA ALA A 188 12.75 -21.34 15.24
C ALA A 188 12.62 -21.83 13.79
N VAL A 189 12.23 -20.94 12.86
CA VAL A 189 11.96 -21.28 11.45
C VAL A 189 12.74 -20.33 10.53
N ASP A 190 13.35 -20.90 9.47
CA ASP A 190 14.03 -20.10 8.43
C ASP A 190 12.99 -19.15 7.75
N PRO A 191 13.24 -17.84 7.65
CA PRO A 191 12.36 -16.88 7.00
C PRO A 191 12.02 -17.20 5.54
N ARG A 192 12.83 -18.05 4.87
CA ARG A 192 12.56 -18.56 3.52
C ARG A 192 11.48 -19.65 3.53
N VAL A 193 11.32 -20.37 4.61
CA VAL A 193 10.31 -21.43 4.79
C VAL A 193 8.99 -20.84 5.25
N ASP A 194 9.03 -20.00 6.30
CA ASP A 194 7.85 -19.31 6.81
C ASP A 194 8.19 -17.91 7.32
N ASN A 195 7.26 -16.98 7.15
CA ASN A 195 7.42 -15.57 7.56
C ASN A 195 6.04 -14.90 7.71
N MET A 196 6.02 -13.71 8.33
CA MET A 196 4.77 -12.99 8.59
C MET A 196 3.95 -12.68 7.34
N LEU A 197 4.60 -12.42 6.20
CA LEU A 197 3.89 -12.17 4.93
C LEU A 197 3.20 -13.44 4.42
N LYS A 198 3.86 -14.59 4.51
CA LYS A 198 3.28 -15.88 4.15
C LYS A 198 2.11 -16.24 5.05
N ILE A 199 2.27 -16.08 6.38
CA ILE A 199 1.19 -16.29 7.35
C ILE A 199 -0.01 -15.37 7.05
N THR A 200 0.24 -14.09 6.77
CA THR A 200 -0.83 -13.14 6.39
C THR A 200 -1.54 -13.59 5.11
N ASN A 201 -0.81 -14.06 4.11
CA ASN A 201 -1.41 -14.54 2.85
C ASN A 201 -2.22 -15.84 3.07
N ASP A 202 -1.70 -16.77 3.87
CA ASP A 202 -2.42 -17.99 4.24
C ASP A 202 -3.68 -17.65 5.05
N GLY A 203 -3.60 -16.70 5.99
CA GLY A 203 -4.75 -16.22 6.76
C GLY A 203 -5.84 -15.58 5.88
N ARG A 204 -5.47 -14.85 4.84
CA ARG A 204 -6.41 -14.30 3.86
C ARG A 204 -7.08 -15.41 3.04
N LYS A 205 -6.33 -16.43 2.63
CA LYS A 205 -6.88 -17.61 1.94
C LYS A 205 -7.84 -18.39 2.84
N CYS A 206 -7.46 -18.61 4.11
CA CYS A 206 -8.32 -19.23 5.12
C CYS A 206 -9.64 -18.45 5.27
N ALA A 207 -9.58 -17.12 5.36
CA ALA A 207 -10.75 -16.27 5.48
C ALA A 207 -11.62 -16.31 4.21
N LEU A 208 -11.03 -16.49 3.02
CA LEU A 208 -11.78 -16.66 1.77
C LEU A 208 -12.46 -18.03 1.72
N ASP A 209 -11.67 -19.09 1.81
CA ASP A 209 -12.15 -20.47 1.84
C ASP A 209 -11.07 -21.40 2.41
N GLN A 210 -11.44 -22.20 3.41
CA GLN A 210 -10.52 -23.13 4.07
C GLN A 210 -9.88 -24.15 3.11
N ARG A 211 -10.62 -24.52 2.04
CA ARG A 211 -10.16 -25.47 1.01
C ARG A 211 -8.97 -24.92 0.18
N LEU A 212 -8.69 -23.62 0.21
CA LEU A 212 -7.51 -23.05 -0.44
C LEU A 212 -6.20 -23.40 0.24
N LEU A 213 -6.27 -23.82 1.52
CA LEU A 213 -5.12 -24.28 2.29
C LEU A 213 -5.05 -25.79 2.39
N ASN A 214 -6.21 -26.44 2.43
CA ASN A 214 -6.33 -27.89 2.47
C ASN A 214 -7.62 -28.30 1.73
N ASP A 215 -7.47 -28.78 0.52
CA ASP A 215 -8.56 -29.18 -0.37
C ASP A 215 -9.32 -30.43 0.07
N MET A 216 -8.80 -31.14 1.09
CA MET A 216 -9.49 -32.27 1.73
C MET A 216 -10.57 -31.83 2.73
N LEU A 217 -10.62 -30.53 3.10
CA LEU A 217 -11.62 -30.02 4.02
C LEU A 217 -13.00 -29.92 3.34
N PRO A 218 -14.09 -30.05 4.11
CA PRO A 218 -15.44 -29.91 3.58
C PRO A 218 -15.72 -28.43 3.17
N ASP A 219 -16.73 -28.26 2.32
CA ASP A 219 -17.33 -26.97 2.06
C ASP A 219 -18.05 -26.47 3.33
N ALA A 220 -17.68 -25.31 3.82
CA ALA A 220 -18.35 -24.71 4.97
C ALA A 220 -19.68 -24.09 4.51
N GLY A 221 -20.79 -24.61 5.02
CA GLY A 221 -22.14 -24.21 4.57
C GLY A 221 -22.43 -22.72 4.69
N GLU A 222 -21.94 -22.06 5.75
CA GLU A 222 -22.09 -20.61 5.99
C GLU A 222 -20.84 -19.82 5.55
N SER A 223 -20.11 -20.29 4.53
CA SER A 223 -18.94 -19.57 4.02
C SER A 223 -19.33 -18.33 3.22
N LYS A 224 -18.39 -17.35 3.14
CA LYS A 224 -18.61 -16.16 2.30
C LYS A 224 -18.73 -16.51 0.81
N VAL A 225 -18.14 -17.61 0.36
CA VAL A 225 -18.32 -18.11 -1.01
C VAL A 225 -19.76 -18.53 -1.23
N ASN A 226 -20.37 -19.27 -0.29
CA ASN A 226 -21.76 -19.69 -0.37
C ASN A 226 -22.73 -18.51 -0.25
N ALA A 227 -22.46 -17.53 0.62
CA ALA A 227 -23.23 -16.30 0.70
C ALA A 227 -23.16 -15.48 -0.60
N CYS A 228 -21.98 -15.42 -1.24
CA CYS A 228 -21.82 -14.78 -2.54
C CYS A 228 -22.63 -15.50 -3.62
N VAL A 229 -22.63 -16.81 -3.65
CA VAL A 229 -23.46 -17.62 -4.57
C VAL A 229 -24.95 -17.33 -4.36
N GLU A 230 -25.41 -17.25 -3.10
CA GLU A 230 -26.81 -16.93 -2.77
C GLU A 230 -27.19 -15.52 -3.28
N ASN A 231 -26.41 -14.52 -2.90
CA ASN A 231 -26.68 -13.14 -3.32
C ASN A 231 -26.58 -12.97 -4.84
N ALA A 232 -25.60 -13.61 -5.49
CA ALA A 232 -25.46 -13.56 -6.93
C ALA A 232 -26.64 -14.24 -7.65
N PHE A 233 -27.15 -15.34 -7.11
CA PHE A 233 -28.35 -16.01 -7.62
C PHE A 233 -29.58 -15.11 -7.46
N GLN A 234 -29.78 -14.52 -6.29
CA GLN A 234 -30.92 -13.62 -6.04
C GLN A 234 -30.89 -12.40 -6.96
N VAL A 235 -29.74 -11.76 -7.14
CA VAL A 235 -29.58 -10.63 -8.07
C VAL A 235 -29.84 -11.07 -9.52
N TRP A 236 -29.45 -12.28 -9.89
CA TRP A 236 -29.72 -12.85 -11.21
C TRP A 236 -31.23 -13.07 -11.43
N GLU A 237 -31.96 -13.60 -10.43
CA GLU A 237 -33.42 -13.78 -10.50
C GLU A 237 -34.12 -12.39 -10.56
N ASP A 238 -33.82 -11.48 -9.64
CA ASP A 238 -34.45 -10.16 -9.56
C ASP A 238 -34.23 -9.33 -10.83
N GLY A 239 -33.06 -9.46 -11.45
CA GLY A 239 -32.68 -8.77 -12.67
C GLY A 239 -33.03 -9.48 -13.96
N LYS A 240 -33.94 -10.47 -13.97
CA LYS A 240 -34.24 -11.30 -15.13
C LYS A 240 -34.85 -10.51 -16.29
N ASP A 241 -35.79 -9.64 -16.01
CA ASP A 241 -36.51 -8.86 -17.03
C ASP A 241 -35.61 -7.83 -17.70
N THR A 242 -34.67 -7.25 -16.96
CA THR A 242 -33.72 -6.25 -17.46
C THR A 242 -32.43 -6.88 -17.99
N GLN A 243 -32.28 -8.20 -17.86
CA GLN A 243 -31.00 -8.90 -18.11
C GLN A 243 -29.83 -8.25 -17.37
N ALA A 244 -30.07 -7.87 -16.12
CA ALA A 244 -29.10 -7.23 -15.27
C ALA A 244 -27.83 -8.10 -15.11
N THR A 245 -26.70 -7.43 -15.06
CA THR A 245 -25.39 -8.08 -14.96
C THR A 245 -24.72 -7.78 -13.63
N GLN A 246 -23.72 -8.58 -13.27
CA GLN A 246 -23.00 -8.41 -12.02
C GLN A 246 -21.53 -8.82 -12.16
N LEU A 247 -20.67 -8.18 -11.35
CA LEU A 247 -19.24 -8.47 -11.27
C LEU A 247 -18.91 -9.13 -9.94
N ILE A 248 -18.08 -10.17 -9.97
CA ILE A 248 -17.50 -10.79 -8.77
C ILE A 248 -15.99 -10.66 -8.84
N PHE A 249 -15.41 -9.92 -7.88
CA PHE A 249 -13.97 -9.78 -7.73
C PHE A 249 -13.42 -10.78 -6.73
N CYS A 250 -12.39 -11.53 -7.17
CA CYS A 250 -11.63 -12.44 -6.33
C CYS A 250 -10.17 -12.51 -6.82
N ASP A 251 -9.24 -12.06 -5.97
CA ASP A 251 -7.82 -11.99 -6.28
C ASP A 251 -7.01 -13.18 -5.74
N LEU A 252 -7.45 -13.75 -4.61
CA LEU A 252 -6.70 -14.79 -3.89
C LEU A 252 -6.79 -16.17 -4.52
N SER A 253 -7.83 -16.43 -5.32
CA SER A 253 -8.05 -17.72 -5.96
C SER A 253 -8.47 -17.52 -7.40
N THR A 254 -7.51 -17.50 -8.31
CA THR A 254 -7.78 -17.42 -9.76
C THR A 254 -7.90 -18.83 -10.37
N PRO A 255 -8.56 -18.99 -11.55
CA PRO A 255 -8.70 -20.28 -12.21
C PRO A 255 -7.34 -20.96 -12.45
N LYS A 256 -7.26 -22.25 -12.20
CA LYS A 256 -6.08 -23.08 -12.38
C LYS A 256 -6.37 -24.22 -13.36
N THR A 257 -5.33 -24.70 -14.02
CA THR A 257 -5.42 -25.81 -15.00
C THR A 257 -4.92 -27.14 -14.44
N ASP A 258 -4.43 -27.15 -13.19
CA ASP A 258 -3.82 -28.31 -12.55
C ASP A 258 -4.83 -29.21 -11.78
N GLY A 259 -6.12 -28.86 -11.83
CA GLY A 259 -7.18 -29.60 -11.15
C GLY A 259 -7.28 -29.34 -9.64
N THR A 260 -6.44 -28.44 -9.09
CA THR A 260 -6.55 -28.05 -7.68
C THR A 260 -7.78 -27.17 -7.45
N PHE A 261 -8.32 -27.23 -6.23
CA PHE A 261 -9.46 -26.41 -5.84
C PHE A 261 -9.21 -24.91 -6.13
N ASN A 262 -10.20 -24.25 -6.71
CA ASN A 262 -10.25 -22.81 -6.86
C ASN A 262 -11.69 -22.30 -6.70
N VAL A 263 -11.82 -21.08 -6.17
CA VAL A 263 -13.12 -20.47 -5.86
C VAL A 263 -13.92 -20.14 -7.13
N TYR A 264 -13.26 -19.84 -8.25
CA TYR A 264 -13.96 -19.52 -9.50
C TYR A 264 -14.79 -20.68 -10.01
N ASP A 265 -14.20 -21.87 -10.09
CA ASP A 265 -14.92 -23.07 -10.54
C ASP A 265 -15.99 -23.49 -9.52
N ASP A 266 -15.71 -23.35 -8.20
CA ASP A 266 -16.69 -23.66 -7.16
C ASP A 266 -17.93 -22.76 -7.26
N VAL A 267 -17.74 -21.45 -7.40
CA VAL A 267 -18.85 -20.47 -7.59
C VAL A 267 -19.62 -20.79 -8.87
N ARG A 268 -18.94 -21.03 -9.99
CA ARG A 268 -19.59 -21.39 -11.27
C ARG A 268 -20.44 -22.64 -11.12
N ASN A 269 -19.90 -23.70 -10.55
CA ASN A 269 -20.59 -24.97 -10.38
C ASN A 269 -21.84 -24.81 -9.51
N LYS A 270 -21.72 -24.13 -8.36
CA LYS A 270 -22.85 -23.88 -7.46
C LYS A 270 -23.96 -23.04 -8.10
N LEU A 271 -23.59 -22.03 -8.91
CA LEU A 271 -24.56 -21.21 -9.63
C LEU A 271 -25.25 -22.00 -10.74
N VAL A 272 -24.54 -22.89 -11.45
CA VAL A 272 -25.12 -23.80 -12.46
C VAL A 272 -26.03 -24.81 -11.81
N GLU A 273 -25.68 -25.39 -10.67
CA GLU A 273 -26.55 -26.29 -9.88
C GLU A 273 -27.86 -25.63 -9.45
N ARG A 274 -27.85 -24.30 -9.22
CA ARG A 274 -29.05 -23.50 -8.93
C ARG A 274 -29.88 -23.15 -10.16
N GLY A 275 -29.41 -23.51 -11.36
CA GLY A 275 -30.15 -23.34 -12.62
C GLY A 275 -29.68 -22.14 -13.48
N ILE A 276 -28.62 -21.44 -13.15
CA ILE A 276 -28.07 -20.41 -14.04
C ILE A 276 -27.37 -21.08 -15.22
N PRO A 277 -27.73 -20.76 -16.47
CA PRO A 277 -27.04 -21.29 -17.64
C PRO A 277 -25.55 -20.99 -17.62
N LYS A 278 -24.72 -22.01 -17.87
CA LYS A 278 -23.26 -21.90 -17.83
C LYS A 278 -22.72 -20.82 -18.74
N GLU A 279 -23.34 -20.60 -19.89
CA GLU A 279 -23.00 -19.57 -20.88
C GLU A 279 -23.24 -18.14 -20.39
N GLN A 280 -24.02 -17.95 -19.33
CA GLN A 280 -24.24 -16.65 -18.68
C GLN A 280 -23.19 -16.33 -17.61
N ILE A 281 -22.27 -17.26 -17.33
CA ILE A 281 -21.18 -17.10 -16.35
C ILE A 281 -19.85 -17.14 -17.10
N ALA A 282 -19.03 -16.12 -16.96
CA ALA A 282 -17.73 -16.04 -17.61
C ALA A 282 -16.62 -15.62 -16.65
N PHE A 283 -15.42 -16.11 -16.91
CA PHE A 283 -14.19 -15.68 -16.24
C PHE A 283 -13.33 -14.87 -17.19
N ILE A 284 -12.91 -13.67 -16.80
CA ILE A 284 -12.02 -12.84 -17.62
C ILE A 284 -10.72 -13.56 -17.99
N HIS A 285 -10.27 -14.50 -17.16
CA HIS A 285 -9.06 -15.27 -17.34
C HIS A 285 -9.10 -16.23 -18.55
N GLU A 286 -10.29 -16.56 -19.03
CA GLU A 286 -10.49 -17.39 -20.23
C GLU A 286 -10.30 -16.58 -21.53
N TYR A 287 -10.22 -15.23 -21.44
CA TYR A 287 -10.15 -14.29 -22.56
C TYR A 287 -8.80 -13.55 -22.58
N ASN A 288 -7.78 -14.16 -23.20
CA ASN A 288 -6.38 -13.69 -23.08
C ASN A 288 -5.94 -12.70 -24.17
N THR A 289 -6.81 -12.36 -25.13
CA THR A 289 -6.51 -11.38 -26.19
C THR A 289 -7.47 -10.21 -26.12
N GLU A 290 -7.03 -9.02 -26.53
CA GLU A 290 -7.88 -7.84 -26.51
C GLU A 290 -9.17 -7.99 -27.35
N VAL A 291 -9.07 -8.72 -28.47
CA VAL A 291 -10.24 -9.04 -29.31
C VAL A 291 -11.26 -9.87 -28.56
N LYS A 292 -10.82 -10.97 -27.91
CA LYS A 292 -11.69 -11.83 -27.10
C LYS A 292 -12.29 -11.10 -25.89
N LYS A 293 -11.52 -10.21 -25.26
CA LYS A 293 -12.03 -9.37 -24.16
C LYS A 293 -13.11 -8.42 -24.68
N ALA A 294 -12.89 -7.77 -25.82
CA ALA A 294 -13.89 -6.87 -26.41
C ALA A 294 -15.20 -7.60 -26.74
N GLU A 295 -15.12 -8.83 -27.27
CA GLU A 295 -16.28 -9.69 -27.51
C GLU A 295 -17.01 -10.05 -26.22
N LEU A 296 -16.26 -10.44 -25.16
CA LEU A 296 -16.81 -10.72 -23.83
C LEU A 296 -17.55 -9.48 -23.28
N PHE A 297 -16.92 -8.33 -23.31
CA PHE A 297 -17.53 -7.10 -22.79
C PHE A 297 -18.78 -6.70 -23.58
N ALA A 298 -18.81 -6.93 -24.88
CA ALA A 298 -20.03 -6.74 -25.68
C ALA A 298 -21.16 -7.69 -25.23
N LYS A 299 -20.85 -8.97 -24.94
CA LYS A 299 -21.82 -9.94 -24.41
C LYS A 299 -22.34 -9.55 -23.02
N VAL A 300 -21.47 -9.01 -22.14
CA VAL A 300 -21.89 -8.49 -20.83
C VAL A 300 -22.82 -7.30 -20.99
N ARG A 301 -22.46 -6.30 -21.80
CA ARG A 301 -23.33 -5.14 -22.05
C ARG A 301 -24.69 -5.54 -22.65
N ALA A 302 -24.71 -6.58 -23.49
CA ALA A 302 -25.95 -7.11 -24.07
C ALA A 302 -26.78 -7.96 -23.09
N GLY A 303 -26.26 -8.27 -21.88
CA GLY A 303 -26.94 -9.15 -20.91
C GLY A 303 -26.88 -10.64 -21.26
N GLN A 304 -26.08 -11.05 -22.25
CA GLN A 304 -25.87 -12.45 -22.61
C GLN A 304 -24.99 -13.17 -21.58
N VAL A 305 -23.95 -12.50 -21.07
CA VAL A 305 -23.18 -12.92 -19.91
C VAL A 305 -23.63 -12.05 -18.74
N ARG A 306 -24.26 -12.66 -17.76
CA ARG A 306 -24.87 -11.96 -16.63
C ARG A 306 -24.01 -11.94 -15.37
N ILE A 307 -23.05 -12.88 -15.26
CA ILE A 307 -22.10 -12.95 -14.16
C ILE A 307 -20.69 -12.98 -14.75
N LEU A 308 -19.91 -11.97 -14.46
CA LEU A 308 -18.51 -11.88 -14.87
C LEU A 308 -17.62 -11.91 -13.63
N MET A 309 -16.77 -12.94 -13.53
CA MET A 309 -15.77 -13.04 -12.46
C MET A 309 -14.38 -12.67 -12.94
N GLY A 310 -13.63 -11.99 -12.09
CA GLY A 310 -12.25 -11.67 -12.41
C GLY A 310 -11.44 -11.11 -11.24
N SER A 311 -10.14 -11.03 -11.46
CA SER A 311 -9.22 -10.41 -10.52
C SER A 311 -9.07 -8.90 -10.84
N THR A 312 -8.70 -8.13 -9.82
CA THR A 312 -8.45 -6.69 -9.96
C THR A 312 -7.51 -6.35 -11.12
N PRO A 313 -6.35 -7.02 -11.31
CA PRO A 313 -5.47 -6.71 -12.44
C PRO A 313 -6.09 -6.94 -13.82
N LYS A 314 -7.09 -7.84 -13.93
CA LYS A 314 -7.71 -8.18 -15.22
C LYS A 314 -9.04 -7.46 -15.48
N LEU A 315 -9.82 -7.17 -14.45
CA LEU A 315 -11.11 -6.45 -14.55
C LEU A 315 -11.03 -5.00 -14.06
N GLY A 316 -10.04 -4.66 -13.23
CA GLY A 316 -9.93 -3.34 -12.62
C GLY A 316 -9.50 -2.23 -13.59
N ALA A 317 -8.86 -2.54 -14.72
CA ALA A 317 -8.45 -1.54 -15.71
C ALA A 317 -9.06 -1.82 -17.08
N GLY A 318 -9.47 -0.78 -17.81
CA GLY A 318 -9.94 -0.87 -19.20
C GLY A 318 -11.27 -1.58 -19.44
N THR A 319 -11.96 -2.04 -18.38
CA THR A 319 -13.22 -2.78 -18.48
C THR A 319 -14.40 -1.81 -18.59
N ASN A 320 -15.15 -1.92 -19.68
CA ASN A 320 -16.30 -1.07 -19.99
C ASN A 320 -17.56 -1.94 -20.15
N VAL A 321 -18.22 -2.26 -19.02
CA VAL A 321 -19.36 -3.21 -18.97
C VAL A 321 -20.50 -2.71 -18.09
N GLN A 322 -20.51 -1.41 -17.74
CA GLN A 322 -21.41 -0.83 -16.74
C GLN A 322 -22.88 -0.77 -17.13
N ASP A 323 -23.22 -0.86 -18.41
CA ASP A 323 -24.56 -0.54 -18.92
C ASP A 323 -25.71 -1.17 -18.13
N ARG A 324 -25.57 -2.44 -17.76
CA ARG A 324 -26.59 -3.24 -17.03
C ARG A 324 -26.13 -3.72 -15.67
N LEU A 325 -24.99 -3.20 -15.16
CA LEU A 325 -24.45 -3.64 -13.86
C LEU A 325 -25.38 -3.23 -12.73
N LEU A 326 -25.95 -4.22 -12.06
CA LEU A 326 -26.83 -4.07 -10.91
C LEU A 326 -26.13 -4.38 -9.58
N ALA A 327 -25.15 -5.30 -9.61
CA ALA A 327 -24.40 -5.66 -8.41
C ALA A 327 -22.89 -5.86 -8.66
N LEU A 328 -22.12 -5.61 -7.60
CA LEU A 328 -20.70 -5.89 -7.51
C LEU A 328 -20.43 -6.61 -6.19
N HIS A 329 -19.62 -7.67 -6.25
CA HIS A 329 -19.27 -8.49 -5.11
C HIS A 329 -17.76 -8.47 -4.87
N HIS A 330 -17.34 -7.99 -3.69
CA HIS A 330 -15.97 -8.11 -3.20
C HIS A 330 -15.84 -9.37 -2.37
N LEU A 331 -15.43 -10.46 -3.00
CA LEU A 331 -15.33 -11.77 -2.34
C LEU A 331 -14.10 -11.85 -1.44
N ASP A 332 -13.04 -11.15 -1.78
CA ASP A 332 -11.87 -10.93 -0.93
C ASP A 332 -11.51 -9.44 -0.81
N CYS A 333 -10.84 -9.08 0.27
CA CYS A 333 -10.41 -7.72 0.53
C CYS A 333 -9.16 -7.39 -0.32
N PRO A 334 -9.17 -6.35 -1.15
CA PRO A 334 -7.98 -5.92 -1.88
C PRO A 334 -6.89 -5.36 -0.94
N TRP A 335 -5.64 -5.33 -1.41
CA TRP A 335 -4.52 -4.81 -0.62
C TRP A 335 -4.47 -3.29 -0.51
N LYS A 336 -4.99 -2.59 -1.51
CA LYS A 336 -4.84 -1.15 -1.66
C LYS A 336 -6.19 -0.47 -1.82
N PRO A 337 -6.35 0.74 -1.25
CA PRO A 337 -7.53 1.56 -1.51
C PRO A 337 -7.78 1.80 -3.01
N SER A 338 -6.71 1.99 -3.78
CA SER A 338 -6.80 2.17 -5.23
C SER A 338 -7.44 0.99 -5.96
N ASP A 339 -7.19 -0.23 -5.49
CA ASP A 339 -7.77 -1.43 -6.09
C ASP A 339 -9.28 -1.47 -5.81
N LEU A 340 -9.71 -1.10 -4.58
CA LEU A 340 -11.12 -0.99 -4.21
C LEU A 340 -11.84 0.07 -5.07
N GLU A 341 -11.25 1.26 -5.20
CA GLU A 341 -11.80 2.35 -6.02
C GLU A 341 -11.89 1.95 -7.50
N GLN A 342 -10.90 1.23 -8.03
CA GLN A 342 -10.94 0.71 -9.39
C GLN A 342 -12.04 -0.33 -9.58
N GLN A 343 -12.27 -1.22 -8.61
CA GLN A 343 -13.34 -2.20 -8.65
C GLN A 343 -14.71 -1.51 -8.61
N GLU A 344 -14.95 -0.64 -7.64
CA GLU A 344 -16.21 0.08 -7.46
C GLU A 344 -16.48 1.07 -8.62
N GLY A 345 -15.44 1.68 -9.19
CA GLY A 345 -15.53 2.52 -10.38
C GLY A 345 -15.97 1.78 -11.67
N ARG A 346 -16.11 0.45 -11.64
CA ARG A 346 -16.71 -0.31 -12.76
C ARG A 346 -18.24 -0.24 -12.74
N ILE A 347 -18.86 -0.14 -11.58
CA ILE A 347 -20.31 -0.07 -11.42
C ILE A 347 -20.80 1.37 -11.19
N LEU A 348 -20.07 2.16 -10.40
CA LEU A 348 -20.35 3.58 -10.15
C LEU A 348 -19.80 4.44 -11.30
N ARG A 349 -20.40 4.28 -12.47
CA ARG A 349 -19.91 4.88 -13.71
C ARG A 349 -21.06 5.42 -14.55
N GLN A 350 -20.78 6.51 -15.27
CA GLN A 350 -21.69 7.06 -16.26
C GLN A 350 -22.06 6.01 -17.32
N GLY A 351 -23.31 6.01 -17.73
CA GLY A 351 -23.84 5.06 -18.70
C GLY A 351 -24.39 3.78 -18.09
N ASN A 352 -24.32 3.61 -16.77
CA ASN A 352 -25.10 2.59 -16.09
C ASN A 352 -26.58 2.96 -16.13
N GLN A 353 -27.43 2.02 -16.57
CA GLN A 353 -28.88 2.24 -16.77
C GLN A 353 -29.68 2.09 -15.47
N ASN A 354 -29.05 1.63 -14.39
CA ASN A 354 -29.70 1.48 -13.10
C ASN A 354 -29.52 2.74 -12.25
N ASP A 355 -30.58 3.20 -11.62
CA ASP A 355 -30.52 4.35 -10.68
C ASP A 355 -29.85 3.97 -9.36
N LYS A 356 -29.99 2.70 -8.94
CA LYS A 356 -29.41 2.14 -7.72
C LYS A 356 -28.70 0.83 -8.01
N VAL A 357 -27.56 0.63 -7.34
CA VAL A 357 -26.75 -0.58 -7.48
C VAL A 357 -26.35 -1.11 -6.12
N LYS A 358 -26.10 -2.41 -6.02
CA LYS A 358 -25.70 -3.10 -4.80
C LYS A 358 -24.21 -3.41 -4.82
N ILE A 359 -23.51 -3.09 -3.74
CA ILE A 359 -22.10 -3.43 -3.54
C ILE A 359 -21.98 -4.30 -2.31
N PHE A 360 -21.71 -5.60 -2.53
CA PHE A 360 -21.57 -6.59 -1.47
C PHE A 360 -20.11 -6.71 -1.04
N ARG A 361 -19.87 -6.67 0.27
CA ARG A 361 -18.57 -6.94 0.90
C ARG A 361 -18.72 -8.13 1.83
N TYR A 362 -18.00 -9.20 1.56
CA TYR A 362 -18.07 -10.43 2.35
C TYR A 362 -16.93 -10.47 3.34
N VAL A 363 -17.25 -10.65 4.61
CA VAL A 363 -16.30 -10.62 5.73
C VAL A 363 -16.51 -11.82 6.62
N THR A 364 -15.47 -12.61 6.86
CA THR A 364 -15.50 -13.67 7.88
C THR A 364 -15.03 -13.08 9.20
N GLU A 365 -15.91 -13.08 10.23
CA GLU A 365 -15.60 -12.55 11.57
C GLU A 365 -14.39 -13.23 12.19
N ASN A 366 -13.67 -12.51 13.05
CA ASN A 366 -12.54 -13.04 13.81
C ASN A 366 -11.47 -13.72 12.94
N THR A 367 -11.33 -13.27 11.69
CA THR A 367 -10.31 -13.69 10.75
C THR A 367 -9.54 -12.48 10.20
N PHE A 368 -8.60 -12.76 9.32
CA PHE A 368 -7.80 -11.73 8.65
C PHE A 368 -8.63 -10.76 7.81
N ASP A 369 -9.85 -11.14 7.38
CA ASP A 369 -10.72 -10.26 6.60
C ASP A 369 -11.13 -9.00 7.35
N SER A 370 -11.66 -9.13 8.56
CA SER A 370 -12.14 -7.98 9.35
C SER A 370 -11.03 -6.98 9.61
N TYR A 371 -9.83 -7.48 9.88
CA TYR A 371 -8.66 -6.64 10.06
C TYR A 371 -8.22 -5.94 8.76
N MET A 372 -8.18 -6.67 7.64
CA MET A 372 -7.78 -6.12 6.34
C MET A 372 -8.74 -5.02 5.86
N TRP A 373 -10.04 -5.21 6.03
CA TRP A 373 -11.04 -4.18 5.70
C TRP A 373 -10.88 -2.93 6.56
N GLN A 374 -10.57 -3.08 7.85
CA GLN A 374 -10.30 -1.94 8.75
C GLN A 374 -9.05 -1.16 8.33
N ILE A 375 -7.95 -1.85 8.00
CA ILE A 375 -6.74 -1.20 7.48
C ILE A 375 -7.04 -0.45 6.19
N LEU A 376 -7.76 -1.09 5.27
CA LEU A 376 -8.08 -0.50 3.98
C LEU A 376 -8.91 0.77 4.14
N GLU A 377 -9.92 0.76 5.02
CA GLU A 377 -10.74 1.93 5.34
C GLU A 377 -9.91 3.07 5.95
N ASN A 378 -9.02 2.75 6.87
CA ASN A 378 -8.14 3.75 7.48
C ASN A 378 -7.20 4.39 6.44
N LYS A 379 -6.61 3.58 5.55
CA LYS A 379 -5.78 4.07 4.43
C LYS A 379 -6.59 4.97 3.48
N GLN A 380 -7.79 4.58 3.13
CA GLN A 380 -8.66 5.36 2.25
C GLN A 380 -9.05 6.70 2.86
N LYS A 381 -9.43 6.73 4.13
CA LYS A 381 -9.69 7.98 4.88
C LYS A 381 -8.48 8.89 4.89
N PHE A 382 -7.31 8.35 5.15
CA PHE A 382 -6.04 9.07 5.16
C PHE A 382 -5.73 9.72 3.80
N ILE A 383 -5.74 8.95 2.72
CA ILE A 383 -5.48 9.45 1.36
C ILE A 383 -6.51 10.54 0.99
N SER A 384 -7.79 10.31 1.26
CA SER A 384 -8.86 11.27 0.98
C SER A 384 -8.66 12.58 1.75
N GLN A 385 -8.31 12.55 3.03
CA GLN A 385 -8.05 13.75 3.82
C GLN A 385 -6.93 14.61 3.25
N ILE A 386 -5.85 13.97 2.82
CA ILE A 386 -4.69 14.67 2.23
C ILE A 386 -5.07 15.28 0.88
N MET A 387 -5.69 14.52 -0.02
CA MET A 387 -5.96 14.96 -1.39
C MET A 387 -7.05 16.02 -1.46
N THR A 388 -8.06 15.95 -0.60
CA THR A 388 -9.17 16.93 -0.63
C THR A 388 -8.85 18.24 0.08
N SER A 389 -7.82 18.29 0.91
CA SER A 389 -7.48 19.46 1.76
C SER A 389 -8.66 19.93 2.63
N LYS A 390 -9.67 19.09 2.86
CA LYS A 390 -10.86 19.44 3.68
C LYS A 390 -10.55 19.50 5.18
N SER A 391 -9.39 18.95 5.59
CA SER A 391 -8.91 19.01 6.96
C SER A 391 -7.51 19.63 7.01
N PRO A 392 -7.26 20.64 7.88
CA PRO A 392 -5.94 21.25 8.01
C PRO A 392 -4.99 20.38 8.84
N VAL A 393 -4.90 19.09 8.55
CA VAL A 393 -3.94 18.20 9.21
C VAL A 393 -2.55 18.60 8.77
N ARG A 394 -1.75 19.14 9.70
CA ARG A 394 -0.38 19.56 9.40
C ARG A 394 0.62 18.43 9.36
N ALA A 395 0.31 17.32 10.01
CA ALA A 395 1.16 16.14 10.06
C ALA A 395 0.32 14.87 10.04
N CYS A 396 0.84 13.83 9.41
CA CYS A 396 0.22 12.51 9.35
C CYS A 396 1.27 11.41 9.40
N GLU A 397 0.83 10.21 9.76
CA GLU A 397 1.65 9.00 9.68
C GLU A 397 1.19 8.16 8.50
N ASP A 398 2.15 7.70 7.69
CA ASP A 398 1.89 6.81 6.54
C ASP A 398 1.70 5.38 7.05
N VAL A 399 0.62 4.75 6.63
CA VAL A 399 0.26 3.39 7.05
C VAL A 399 0.63 2.43 5.92
N ASP A 400 1.90 2.04 5.84
CA ASP A 400 2.39 1.05 4.88
C ASP A 400 2.69 -0.29 5.57
N ASP A 401 1.62 -1.01 5.98
CA ASP A 401 1.76 -2.37 6.50
C ASP A 401 1.27 -3.38 5.46
N THR A 402 2.24 -4.10 4.88
CA THR A 402 1.99 -5.19 3.91
C THR A 402 1.82 -6.55 4.59
N ALA A 403 2.07 -6.65 5.88
CA ALA A 403 1.91 -7.89 6.66
C ALA A 403 1.42 -7.57 8.08
N LEU A 404 0.55 -8.43 8.59
CA LEU A 404 0.10 -8.38 9.97
C LEU A 404 1.27 -8.59 10.93
N SER A 405 1.32 -7.78 11.99
CA SER A 405 2.25 -7.99 13.09
C SER A 405 1.85 -9.23 13.92
N TYR A 406 2.80 -9.78 14.66
CA TYR A 406 2.50 -10.87 15.60
C TYR A 406 1.40 -10.52 16.62
N ALA A 407 1.39 -9.27 17.10
CA ALA A 407 0.38 -8.79 18.03
C ALA A 407 -1.03 -8.86 17.45
N GLU A 408 -1.16 -8.46 16.19
CA GLU A 408 -2.42 -8.45 15.46
C GLU A 408 -2.91 -9.88 15.17
N ILE A 409 -2.02 -10.78 14.75
CA ILE A 409 -2.37 -12.19 14.54
C ILE A 409 -2.82 -12.82 15.85
N LYS A 410 -2.10 -12.56 16.95
CA LYS A 410 -2.47 -13.11 18.27
C LYS A 410 -3.79 -12.53 18.79
N ALA A 411 -4.05 -11.25 18.58
CA ALA A 411 -5.32 -10.62 18.95
C ALA A 411 -6.50 -11.23 18.17
N LEU A 412 -6.33 -11.49 16.87
CA LEU A 412 -7.31 -12.18 16.04
C LEU A 412 -7.59 -13.59 16.53
N ALA A 413 -6.54 -14.38 16.82
CA ALA A 413 -6.67 -15.77 17.28
C ALA A 413 -7.35 -15.88 18.65
N THR A 414 -7.17 -14.91 19.53
CA THR A 414 -7.75 -14.93 20.89
C THR A 414 -9.08 -14.18 21.00
N GLY A 415 -9.48 -13.44 19.98
CA GLY A 415 -10.66 -12.56 20.02
C GLY A 415 -10.57 -11.43 21.05
N ASN A 416 -9.36 -11.09 21.52
CA ASN A 416 -9.14 -10.12 22.58
C ASN A 416 -8.30 -8.93 22.11
N GLU A 417 -8.96 -7.80 21.87
CA GLU A 417 -8.33 -6.55 21.42
C GLU A 417 -7.31 -5.96 22.43
N TYR A 418 -7.48 -6.22 23.74
CA TYR A 418 -6.55 -5.75 24.77
C TYR A 418 -5.16 -6.40 24.66
N ILE A 419 -5.03 -7.52 24.00
CA ILE A 419 -3.72 -8.14 23.72
C ILE A 419 -2.88 -7.24 22.81
N LYS A 420 -3.51 -6.65 21.78
CA LYS A 420 -2.87 -5.69 20.89
C LYS A 420 -2.41 -4.46 21.67
N GLU A 421 -3.31 -3.85 22.44
CA GLU A 421 -3.01 -2.68 23.25
C GLU A 421 -1.88 -2.95 24.27
N LYS A 422 -1.92 -4.09 24.96
CA LYS A 422 -0.83 -4.50 25.87
C LYS A 422 0.50 -4.60 25.15
N MET A 423 0.54 -5.22 23.99
CA MET A 423 1.78 -5.41 23.24
C MET A 423 2.31 -4.08 22.68
N ASP A 424 1.44 -3.19 22.23
CA ASP A 424 1.81 -1.84 21.80
C ASP A 424 2.40 -1.03 22.96
N LEU A 425 1.83 -1.14 24.17
CA LEU A 425 2.38 -0.55 25.39
C LEU A 425 3.74 -1.15 25.75
N ASP A 426 3.90 -2.47 25.66
CA ASP A 426 5.17 -3.16 25.92
C ASP A 426 6.27 -2.68 24.94
N VAL A 427 5.93 -2.47 23.68
CA VAL A 427 6.81 -1.89 22.66
C VAL A 427 7.20 -0.46 23.02
N GLN A 428 6.23 0.39 23.44
CA GLN A 428 6.48 1.77 23.87
C GLN A 428 7.41 1.81 25.10
N VAL A 429 7.18 0.96 26.08
CA VAL A 429 8.05 0.82 27.29
C VAL A 429 9.46 0.42 26.90
N SER A 430 9.59 -0.54 25.97
CA SER A 430 10.90 -0.99 25.48
C SER A 430 11.64 0.12 24.72
N LYS A 431 10.91 0.89 23.89
CA LYS A 431 11.44 2.09 23.21
C LYS A 431 11.95 3.13 24.19
N LEU A 432 11.16 3.44 25.23
CA LEU A 432 11.56 4.41 26.25
C LEU A 432 12.79 3.94 27.03
N LYS A 433 12.88 2.65 27.36
CA LYS A 433 14.06 2.06 27.99
C LYS A 433 15.31 2.19 27.11
N LEU A 434 15.18 1.93 25.80
CA LEU A 434 16.28 2.09 24.84
C LEU A 434 16.72 3.56 24.70
N LEU A 435 15.76 4.47 24.57
CA LEU A 435 16.03 5.91 24.51
C LEU A 435 16.75 6.40 25.78
N LYS A 436 16.31 5.95 26.96
CA LYS A 436 16.97 6.23 28.24
C LYS A 436 18.41 5.71 28.26
N ALA A 437 18.63 4.47 27.82
CA ALA A 437 19.96 3.89 27.76
C ALA A 437 20.89 4.65 26.81
N ASN A 438 20.38 5.01 25.61
CA ASN A 438 21.12 5.81 24.63
C ASN A 438 21.46 7.20 25.16
N HIS A 439 20.52 7.88 25.79
CA HIS A 439 20.72 9.17 26.41
C HIS A 439 21.78 9.09 27.51
N THR A 440 21.72 8.09 28.37
CA THR A 440 22.71 7.86 29.41
C THR A 440 24.11 7.62 28.80
N SER A 441 24.19 6.81 27.74
CA SER A 441 25.45 6.56 27.02
C SER A 441 26.00 7.82 26.36
N GLN A 442 25.12 8.68 25.83
CA GLN A 442 25.54 10.00 25.27
C GLN A 442 26.09 10.93 26.35
N ILE A 443 25.46 10.97 27.52
CA ILE A 443 25.96 11.76 28.66
C ILE A 443 27.36 11.28 29.04
N TYR A 444 27.56 9.98 29.25
CA TYR A 444 28.89 9.45 29.58
C TYR A 444 29.93 9.75 28.50
N ARG A 445 29.55 9.70 27.23
CA ARG A 445 30.45 10.06 26.12
C ARG A 445 30.83 11.52 26.16
N LEU A 446 29.86 12.42 26.36
CA LEU A 446 30.10 13.85 26.47
C LEU A 446 30.95 14.20 27.68
N GLU A 447 30.71 13.58 28.84
CA GLU A 447 31.51 13.74 30.05
C GLU A 447 32.96 13.27 29.81
N SER A 448 33.15 12.15 29.11
CA SER A 448 34.47 11.66 28.73
C SER A 448 35.19 12.58 27.76
N ASP A 449 34.44 13.13 26.79
CA ASP A 449 35.02 14.06 25.81
C ASP A 449 35.39 15.41 26.47
N ILE A 450 34.57 15.95 27.37
CA ILE A 450 34.87 17.11 28.19
C ILE A 450 36.11 16.86 29.05
N ALA A 451 36.19 15.71 29.71
CA ALA A 451 37.35 15.36 30.53
C ALA A 451 38.68 15.29 29.72
N LYS A 452 38.59 14.78 28.48
CA LYS A 452 39.74 14.75 27.55
C LYS A 452 40.15 16.16 27.08
N GLU A 453 39.18 16.99 26.74
CA GLU A 453 39.43 18.38 26.33
C GLU A 453 40.07 19.18 27.48
N VAL A 454 39.54 19.09 28.69
CA VAL A 454 40.07 19.73 29.89
C VAL A 454 41.49 19.25 30.17
N SER A 455 41.73 17.93 30.12
CA SER A 455 43.09 17.38 30.33
C SER A 455 44.06 17.76 29.20
N GLY A 456 43.54 17.83 27.95
CA GLY A 456 44.33 18.30 26.79
C GLY A 456 44.71 19.76 26.89
N THR A 457 43.80 20.62 27.36
CA THR A 457 44.07 22.06 27.58
C THR A 457 45.07 22.28 28.70
N ASP A 458 45.00 21.52 29.80
CA ASP A 458 45.99 21.55 30.90
C ASP A 458 47.40 21.16 30.40
N TYR A 459 47.49 20.19 29.49
CA TYR A 459 48.76 19.76 28.89
C TYR A 459 49.33 20.84 27.92
N SER A 460 48.49 21.56 27.19
CA SER A 460 48.91 22.64 26.28
C SER A 460 49.37 23.86 27.06
N ILE A 461 48.67 24.26 28.13
CA ILE A 461 49.06 25.36 29.03
C ILE A 461 50.39 25.05 29.72
N LYS A 462 50.56 23.84 30.27
CA LYS A 462 51.86 23.43 30.86
C LYS A 462 53.00 23.41 29.84
N ARG A 463 52.73 23.08 28.58
CA ARG A 463 53.74 23.15 27.51
C ARG A 463 54.06 24.57 27.08
N GLU A 464 53.13 25.47 27.08
CA GLU A 464 53.41 26.91 26.83
C GLU A 464 54.18 27.55 27.96
N ASP A 465 53.82 27.27 29.20
CA ASP A 465 54.58 27.75 30.38
C ASP A 465 56.02 27.21 30.40
N CYS A 466 56.26 25.95 30.01
CA CYS A 466 57.58 25.41 29.84
C CYS A 466 58.36 26.05 28.69
N ARG A 467 57.72 26.46 27.60
CA ARG A 467 58.37 27.19 26.49
C ARG A 467 58.74 28.60 26.90
N TYR A 468 57.86 29.30 27.62
CA TYR A 468 58.16 30.65 28.17
C TYR A 468 59.27 30.57 29.19
N ALA A 469 59.30 29.61 30.08
CA ALA A 469 60.40 29.46 31.07
C ALA A 469 61.71 29.09 30.40
N CYS A 470 61.69 28.28 29.31
CA CYS A 470 62.94 27.98 28.55
C CYS A 470 63.42 29.11 27.70
N GLY A 471 62.52 29.94 27.08
CA GLY A 471 62.84 31.15 26.31
C GLY A 471 63.48 32.23 27.13
N CYS A 472 63.05 32.41 28.38
CA CYS A 472 63.70 33.39 29.31
C CYS A 472 65.09 32.98 29.73
N ARG A 473 65.50 31.72 29.74
CA ARG A 473 66.88 31.31 30.03
C ARG A 473 67.83 31.48 28.85
N CYS A 474 67.35 31.40 27.63
CA CYS A 474 68.20 31.67 26.47
C CYS A 474 68.49 33.15 26.25
N SER A 475 67.62 34.07 26.65
CA SER A 475 67.84 35.52 26.47
C SER A 475 68.86 36.13 27.51
N LYS A 476 69.15 35.37 28.59
CA LYS A 476 70.17 35.81 29.59
C LYS A 476 71.60 35.30 29.33
N ARG A 477 71.84 34.50 28.33
CA ARG A 477 73.14 33.95 27.98
C ARG A 477 73.87 34.69 26.86
N ASN A 478 73.28 35.65 26.21
CA ASN A 478 73.88 36.42 25.11
C ASN A 478 74.30 37.91 25.50
N ARG A 479 74.51 38.17 26.79
CA ARG A 479 75.06 39.46 27.20
C ARG A 479 76.27 39.28 28.08
N PHE A 480 77.29 38.57 27.64
CA PHE A 480 78.66 38.69 28.13
C PHE A 480 79.55 37.87 27.19
N THR A 481 80.13 38.57 26.20
CA THR A 481 81.53 38.53 25.74
C THR A 481 81.71 39.38 24.47
N GLY A 482 82.54 40.40 24.60
CA GLY A 482 83.26 41.06 23.53
C GLY A 482 82.65 42.30 22.97
#